data_32986a17474a0c6f17bc7044a45d5cfb
#
_entry.id   32986a17474a0c6f17bc7044a45d5cfb
#
_cell.length_a   1.000
_cell.length_b   1.000
_cell.length_c   1.000
_cell.angle_alpha   90.00
_cell.angle_beta   90.00
_cell.angle_gamma   90.00
#
_symmetry.space_group_name_H-M   'P 1'
#
loop_
_entity.id
_entity.type
_entity.pdbx_description
1 polymer ?
#
loop_
_entity_poly.entity_id
_entity_poly.type
_entity_poly.pdbx_seq_one_letter_code
_entity_poly.pdbx_strand_id
1 'polypeptide(L)'
;MSGVKRVSFRSMNKDDLVLMLKWLTDDRVLEFYGGRDKKYTLKTICEHYTEQWADELYRVIIEYDEIPIGYAQIYRVQDELFDEYNYHKTDEKIYAMDQFIGEPEYWNMGIGAEYCRVVCQYLRTEIDADAVILDPRKNNPRAIRAYQKAGFQIIKELPEHELHEGKKEDCVLMEWRV
;
A
#
# COMPACT_ATOMS: atom_id res chain seq x y z
N MET A 1 -22.04 12.57 19.03
CA MET A 1 -21.10 11.49 19.36
C MET A 1 -20.27 11.23 18.11
N SER A 2 -19.01 11.68 18.05
CA SER A 2 -18.10 11.31 16.96
C SER A 2 -17.83 9.82 17.11
N GLY A 3 -18.34 9.00 16.19
CA GLY A 3 -18.01 7.59 16.17
C GLY A 3 -16.49 7.42 16.09
N VAL A 4 -15.92 6.66 17.01
CA VAL A 4 -14.51 6.26 16.96
C VAL A 4 -14.30 5.63 15.59
N LYS A 5 -13.40 6.18 14.79
CA LYS A 5 -13.03 5.56 13.51
C LYS A 5 -12.36 4.24 13.84
N ARG A 6 -13.00 3.12 13.46
CA ARG A 6 -12.46 1.79 13.72
C ARG A 6 -11.14 1.55 12.97
N VAL A 7 -10.99 2.15 11.78
CA VAL A 7 -9.77 2.08 10.98
C VAL A 7 -9.03 3.41 11.12
N SER A 8 -7.78 3.34 11.50
CA SER A 8 -6.84 4.46 11.61
C SER A 8 -5.45 4.06 11.11
N PHE A 9 -4.55 5.01 11.07
CA PHE A 9 -3.14 4.75 10.83
C PHE A 9 -2.27 5.71 11.65
N ARG A 10 -1.07 5.29 11.96
CA ARG A 10 -0.04 6.09 12.61
C ARG A 10 1.32 5.89 11.95
N SER A 11 2.23 6.82 12.17
CA SER A 11 3.61 6.64 11.72
C SER A 11 4.21 5.35 12.29
N MET A 12 4.91 4.61 11.43
CA MET A 12 5.69 3.45 11.84
C MET A 12 6.90 3.91 12.65
N ASN A 13 7.27 3.16 13.66
CA ASN A 13 8.47 3.37 14.45
C ASN A 13 9.31 2.09 14.57
N LYS A 14 10.45 2.13 15.27
CA LYS A 14 11.37 0.99 15.35
C LYS A 14 10.79 -0.22 16.09
N ASP A 15 9.87 0.00 17.02
CA ASP A 15 9.24 -1.09 17.78
C ASP A 15 8.30 -1.92 16.88
N ASP A 16 7.80 -1.33 15.80
CA ASP A 16 6.94 -2.00 14.83
C ASP A 16 7.69 -3.00 13.93
N LEU A 17 9.02 -2.98 13.90
CA LEU A 17 9.82 -3.91 13.09
C LEU A 17 9.55 -5.39 13.45
N VAL A 18 9.19 -5.66 14.70
CA VAL A 18 8.79 -7.01 15.14
C VAL A 18 7.47 -7.43 14.51
N LEU A 19 6.51 -6.51 14.39
CA LEU A 19 5.25 -6.75 13.67
C LEU A 19 5.51 -6.99 12.18
N MET A 20 6.38 -6.18 11.58
CA MET A 20 6.78 -6.37 10.17
C MET A 20 7.41 -7.73 9.96
N LEU A 21 8.28 -8.20 10.86
CA LEU A 21 8.86 -9.54 10.80
C LEU A 21 7.78 -10.63 10.89
N LYS A 22 6.86 -10.50 11.83
CA LYS A 22 5.72 -11.42 11.97
C LYS A 22 4.95 -11.54 10.66
N TRP A 23 4.57 -10.41 10.08
CA TRP A 23 3.75 -10.37 8.86
C TRP A 23 4.51 -10.84 7.62
N LEU A 24 5.77 -10.44 7.46
CA LEU A 24 6.59 -10.77 6.29
C LEU A 24 7.29 -12.14 6.41
N THR A 25 6.91 -12.95 7.38
CA THR A 25 7.25 -14.38 7.50
C THR A 25 6.01 -15.27 7.48
N ASP A 26 4.83 -14.71 7.31
CA ASP A 26 3.58 -15.46 7.11
C ASP A 26 3.35 -15.68 5.60
N ASP A 27 3.39 -16.93 5.15
CA ASP A 27 3.21 -17.30 3.74
C ASP A 27 1.89 -16.80 3.14
N ARG A 28 0.84 -16.67 3.96
CA ARG A 28 -0.46 -16.14 3.54
C ARG A 28 -0.36 -14.65 3.14
N VAL A 29 0.45 -13.88 3.88
CA VAL A 29 0.71 -12.47 3.57
C VAL A 29 1.62 -12.35 2.36
N LEU A 30 2.70 -13.16 2.32
CA LEU A 30 3.69 -13.15 1.26
C LEU A 30 3.11 -13.56 -0.10
N GLU A 31 2.08 -14.37 -0.14
CA GLU A 31 1.34 -14.70 -1.37
C GLU A 31 0.85 -13.44 -2.11
N PHE A 32 0.49 -12.41 -1.35
CA PHE A 32 -0.09 -11.17 -1.89
C PHE A 32 0.85 -9.97 -1.84
N TYR A 33 1.90 -10.03 -1.01
CA TYR A 33 2.86 -8.94 -0.82
C TYR A 33 4.28 -9.47 -0.71
N GLY A 34 5.17 -9.05 -1.58
CA GLY A 34 6.59 -9.38 -1.56
C GLY A 34 6.99 -10.72 -2.16
N GLY A 35 6.19 -11.78 -1.97
CA GLY A 35 6.45 -13.14 -2.47
C GLY A 35 7.07 -14.07 -1.43
N ARG A 36 6.67 -15.36 -1.47
CA ARG A 36 7.14 -16.43 -0.55
C ARG A 36 8.56 -16.90 -0.85
N ASP A 37 9.13 -16.51 -1.98
CA ASP A 37 10.52 -16.74 -2.35
C ASP A 37 11.50 -15.84 -1.61
N LYS A 38 11.02 -14.75 -1.02
CA LYS A 38 11.83 -13.83 -0.21
C LYS A 38 11.95 -14.33 1.22
N LYS A 39 13.18 -14.24 1.76
CA LYS A 39 13.47 -14.60 3.16
C LYS A 39 13.74 -13.33 3.94
N TYR A 40 12.78 -12.97 4.76
CA TYR A 40 12.91 -11.81 5.63
C TYR A 40 13.52 -12.21 6.97
N THR A 41 14.43 -11.40 7.46
CA THR A 41 15.02 -11.44 8.80
C THR A 41 14.84 -10.07 9.44
N LEU A 42 14.97 -9.98 10.77
CA LEU A 42 14.90 -8.68 11.43
C LEU A 42 15.94 -7.69 10.86
N LYS A 43 17.11 -8.18 10.50
CA LYS A 43 18.17 -7.36 9.89
C LYS A 43 17.72 -6.80 8.54
N THR A 44 17.24 -7.64 7.62
CA THR A 44 16.82 -7.21 6.28
C THR A 44 15.59 -6.30 6.34
N ILE A 45 14.67 -6.54 7.28
CA ILE A 45 13.52 -5.67 7.51
C ILE A 45 13.98 -4.31 8.05
N CYS A 46 14.89 -4.29 9.02
CA CYS A 46 15.44 -3.04 9.54
C CYS A 46 16.13 -2.23 8.43
N GLU A 47 16.98 -2.85 7.64
CA GLU A 47 17.66 -2.19 6.52
C GLU A 47 16.66 -1.61 5.51
N HIS A 48 15.67 -2.41 5.08
CA HIS A 48 14.72 -2.00 4.04
C HIS A 48 13.69 -0.97 4.52
N TYR A 49 13.13 -1.16 5.70
CA TYR A 49 12.01 -0.32 6.18
C TYR A 49 12.44 0.90 7.01
N THR A 50 13.74 1.11 7.22
CA THR A 50 14.28 2.35 7.80
C THR A 50 15.00 3.22 6.77
N GLU A 51 15.26 2.70 5.57
CA GLU A 51 15.88 3.47 4.49
C GLU A 51 14.91 4.50 3.92
N GLN A 52 15.35 5.76 3.81
CA GLN A 52 14.60 6.84 3.17
C GLN A 52 15.03 6.93 1.71
N TRP A 53 14.28 6.29 0.81
CA TRP A 53 14.59 6.25 -0.63
C TRP A 53 13.80 7.28 -1.47
N ALA A 54 12.86 8.01 -0.86
CA ALA A 54 12.13 9.10 -1.48
C ALA A 54 11.97 10.26 -0.50
N ASP A 55 11.90 11.48 -0.98
CA ASP A 55 11.82 12.69 -0.14
C ASP A 55 10.54 12.73 0.69
N GLU A 56 9.41 12.39 0.09
CA GLU A 56 8.10 12.34 0.74
C GLU A 56 7.65 10.87 0.87
N LEU A 57 8.38 10.10 1.68
CA LEU A 57 8.05 8.71 2.00
C LEU A 57 7.51 8.60 3.41
N TYR A 58 6.27 8.17 3.50
CA TYR A 58 5.55 7.94 4.76
C TYR A 58 5.34 6.44 4.95
N ARG A 59 5.87 5.89 6.03
CA ARG A 59 5.60 4.51 6.45
C ARG A 59 4.64 4.53 7.63
N VAL A 60 3.55 3.80 7.51
CA VAL A 60 2.48 3.82 8.48
C VAL A 60 2.05 2.41 8.89
N ILE A 61 1.62 2.29 10.13
CA ILE A 61 0.95 1.11 10.65
C ILE A 61 -0.55 1.33 10.53
N ILE A 62 -1.23 0.38 9.92
CA ILE A 62 -2.69 0.34 9.82
C ILE A 62 -3.24 -0.27 11.10
N GLU A 63 -4.21 0.38 11.70
CA GLU A 63 -4.83 -0.04 12.95
C GLU A 63 -6.34 -0.24 12.78
N TYR A 64 -6.88 -1.22 13.51
CA TYR A 64 -8.30 -1.45 13.66
C TYR A 64 -8.65 -1.54 15.14
N ASP A 65 -9.49 -0.62 15.63
CA ASP A 65 -9.76 -0.44 17.06
C ASP A 65 -8.46 -0.35 17.89
N GLU A 66 -7.50 0.47 17.42
CA GLU A 66 -6.17 0.69 18.03
C GLU A 66 -5.24 -0.53 18.01
N ILE A 67 -5.63 -1.63 17.37
CA ILE A 67 -4.81 -2.84 17.22
C ILE A 67 -4.05 -2.75 15.89
N PRO A 68 -2.71 -2.83 15.90
CA PRO A 68 -1.91 -2.89 14.67
C PRO A 68 -2.23 -4.15 13.87
N ILE A 69 -2.65 -3.98 12.63
CA ILE A 69 -3.08 -5.08 11.75
C ILE A 69 -2.42 -5.10 10.38
N GLY A 70 -1.67 -4.08 10.03
CA GLY A 70 -1.05 -4.01 8.70
C GLY A 70 -0.12 -2.83 8.55
N TYR A 71 0.41 -2.71 7.35
CA TYR A 71 1.41 -1.72 6.97
C TYR A 71 1.06 -1.08 5.63
N ALA A 72 1.45 0.16 5.48
CA ALA A 72 1.49 0.82 4.18
C ALA A 72 2.69 1.75 4.08
N GLN A 73 3.13 1.96 2.83
CA GLN A 73 4.02 3.05 2.47
C GLN A 73 3.34 3.93 1.43
N ILE A 74 3.53 5.23 1.57
CA ILE A 74 2.93 6.26 0.72
C ILE A 74 4.08 7.16 0.30
N TYR A 75 4.21 7.43 -0.98
CA TYR A 75 5.33 8.22 -1.49
C TYR A 75 4.93 9.08 -2.66
N ARG A 76 5.59 10.21 -2.80
CA ARG A 76 5.42 11.12 -3.93
C ARG A 76 5.88 10.45 -5.21
N VAL A 77 5.04 10.46 -6.24
CA VAL A 77 5.43 9.99 -7.57
C VAL A 77 6.41 10.98 -8.18
N GLN A 78 7.57 10.47 -8.60
CA GLN A 78 8.64 11.21 -9.24
C GLN A 78 8.84 10.74 -10.69
N ASP A 79 9.75 11.38 -11.41
CA ASP A 79 9.92 11.20 -12.85
C ASP A 79 10.08 9.74 -13.28
N GLU A 80 10.85 8.94 -12.52
CA GLU A 80 11.09 7.55 -12.83
C GLU A 80 9.80 6.72 -12.82
N LEU A 81 8.92 6.96 -11.83
CA LEU A 81 7.64 6.27 -11.73
C LEU A 81 6.64 6.71 -12.79
N PHE A 82 6.65 7.97 -13.18
CA PHE A 82 5.87 8.43 -14.33
C PHE A 82 6.25 7.67 -15.60
N ASP A 83 7.54 7.47 -15.82
CA ASP A 83 8.04 6.73 -16.99
C ASP A 83 7.71 5.23 -16.88
N GLU A 84 7.90 4.60 -15.70
CA GLU A 84 7.60 3.19 -15.45
C GLU A 84 6.12 2.87 -15.70
N TYR A 85 5.23 3.70 -15.20
CA TYR A 85 3.79 3.53 -15.43
C TYR A 85 3.33 4.04 -16.81
N ASN A 86 4.24 4.64 -17.59
CA ASN A 86 3.86 5.41 -18.78
C ASN A 86 2.66 6.32 -18.48
N TYR A 87 2.72 6.96 -17.31
CA TYR A 87 1.70 7.87 -16.81
C TYR A 87 2.03 9.28 -17.33
N HIS A 88 1.01 10.06 -17.60
CA HIS A 88 1.22 11.41 -18.12
C HIS A 88 1.90 12.30 -17.07
N LYS A 89 3.09 12.83 -17.40
CA LYS A 89 3.80 13.78 -16.51
C LYS A 89 2.98 15.05 -16.34
N THR A 90 2.88 15.50 -15.10
CA THR A 90 2.07 16.63 -14.70
C THR A 90 2.71 17.33 -13.50
N ASP A 91 2.36 18.59 -13.26
CA ASP A 91 2.76 19.34 -12.06
C ASP A 91 1.87 18.99 -10.83
N GLU A 92 0.89 18.11 -11.01
CA GLU A 92 0.01 17.65 -9.91
C GLU A 92 0.77 16.91 -8.83
N LYS A 93 0.26 16.96 -7.62
CA LYS A 93 0.76 16.19 -6.48
C LYS A 93 0.15 14.79 -6.49
N ILE A 94 0.83 13.85 -7.14
CA ILE A 94 0.43 12.45 -7.21
C ILE A 94 1.23 11.62 -6.24
N TYR A 95 0.53 10.80 -5.45
CA TYR A 95 1.15 9.85 -4.51
C TYR A 95 0.87 8.42 -4.95
N ALA A 96 1.85 7.55 -4.78
CA ALA A 96 1.68 6.11 -4.91
C ALA A 96 1.60 5.47 -3.53
N MET A 97 0.96 4.31 -3.44
CA MET A 97 0.76 3.62 -2.18
C MET A 97 0.85 2.10 -2.35
N ASP A 98 1.65 1.47 -1.49
CA ASP A 98 1.72 0.02 -1.33
C ASP A 98 1.24 -0.34 0.07
N GLN A 99 0.47 -1.43 0.20
CA GLN A 99 -0.12 -1.80 1.47
C GLN A 99 -0.47 -3.27 1.59
N PHE A 100 -0.50 -3.75 2.82
CA PHE A 100 -1.06 -5.06 3.15
C PHE A 100 -1.70 -5.08 4.55
N ILE A 101 -2.71 -5.91 4.72
CA ILE A 101 -3.20 -6.32 6.04
C ILE A 101 -2.42 -7.57 6.44
N GLY A 102 -1.60 -7.43 7.47
CA GLY A 102 -0.67 -8.47 7.94
C GLY A 102 -1.31 -9.50 8.87
N GLU A 103 -2.53 -9.24 9.36
CA GLU A 103 -3.31 -10.15 10.19
C GLU A 103 -4.45 -10.77 9.37
N PRO A 104 -4.32 -12.03 8.91
CA PRO A 104 -5.30 -12.67 8.01
C PRO A 104 -6.72 -12.77 8.55
N GLU A 105 -6.90 -12.80 9.87
CA GLU A 105 -8.21 -12.80 10.53
C GLU A 105 -9.03 -11.52 10.29
N TYR A 106 -8.39 -10.44 9.87
CA TYR A 106 -9.05 -9.19 9.52
C TYR A 106 -9.35 -9.06 8.01
N TRP A 107 -8.99 -10.07 7.21
CA TRP A 107 -9.27 -10.06 5.79
C TRP A 107 -10.77 -10.23 5.51
N ASN A 108 -11.22 -9.71 4.35
CA ASN A 108 -12.60 -9.75 3.89
C ASN A 108 -13.64 -9.04 4.80
N MET A 109 -13.19 -8.24 5.75
CA MET A 109 -14.03 -7.43 6.63
C MET A 109 -14.27 -6.00 6.11
N GLY A 110 -13.77 -5.67 4.91
CA GLY A 110 -13.90 -4.33 4.33
C GLY A 110 -12.84 -3.32 4.83
N ILE A 111 -11.97 -3.72 5.74
CA ILE A 111 -10.97 -2.86 6.38
C ILE A 111 -10.01 -2.23 5.36
N GLY A 112 -9.55 -2.98 4.35
CA GLY A 112 -8.67 -2.44 3.32
C GLY A 112 -9.32 -1.30 2.51
N ALA A 113 -10.61 -1.42 2.19
CA ALA A 113 -11.34 -0.35 1.52
C ALA A 113 -11.55 0.87 2.44
N GLU A 114 -11.82 0.63 3.71
CA GLU A 114 -11.96 1.70 4.72
C GLU A 114 -10.63 2.45 4.92
N TYR A 115 -9.51 1.71 5.05
CA TYR A 115 -8.19 2.30 5.15
C TYR A 115 -7.89 3.20 3.93
N CYS A 116 -8.14 2.71 2.71
CA CYS A 116 -7.92 3.52 1.52
C CYS A 116 -8.71 4.82 1.53
N ARG A 117 -9.98 4.81 1.97
CA ARG A 117 -10.77 6.05 2.10
C ARG A 117 -10.15 7.01 3.12
N VAL A 118 -9.74 6.48 4.28
CA VAL A 118 -9.16 7.30 5.35
C VAL A 118 -7.84 7.94 4.89
N VAL A 119 -6.95 7.16 4.26
CA VAL A 119 -5.66 7.69 3.81
C VAL A 119 -5.80 8.64 2.61
N CYS A 120 -6.67 8.35 1.64
CA CYS A 120 -6.91 9.27 0.53
C CYS A 120 -7.50 10.60 1.01
N GLN A 121 -8.43 10.56 1.96
CA GLN A 121 -8.96 11.77 2.57
C GLN A 121 -7.88 12.57 3.30
N TYR A 122 -7.00 11.91 4.05
CA TYR A 122 -5.86 12.55 4.71
C TYR A 122 -4.90 13.20 3.70
N LEU A 123 -4.52 12.47 2.66
CA LEU A 123 -3.63 12.98 1.62
C LEU A 123 -4.23 14.21 0.92
N ARG A 124 -5.53 14.20 0.68
CA ARG A 124 -6.25 15.34 0.13
C ARG A 124 -6.23 16.56 1.06
N THR A 125 -6.59 16.38 2.34
CA THR A 125 -6.85 17.51 3.25
C THR A 125 -5.59 18.05 3.91
N GLU A 126 -4.61 17.20 4.22
CA GLU A 126 -3.41 17.57 4.98
C GLU A 126 -2.18 17.73 4.08
N ILE A 127 -2.13 17.03 2.95
CA ILE A 127 -0.98 17.02 2.04
C ILE A 127 -1.29 17.78 0.74
N ASP A 128 -2.57 18.04 0.46
CA ASP A 128 -3.04 18.69 -0.77
C ASP A 128 -2.69 17.86 -2.01
N ALA A 129 -2.89 16.54 -1.92
CA ALA A 129 -2.68 15.62 -3.03
C ALA A 129 -3.83 15.72 -4.04
N ASP A 130 -3.49 15.72 -5.33
CA ASP A 130 -4.45 15.76 -6.46
C ASP A 130 -4.94 14.36 -6.82
N ALA A 131 -4.07 13.35 -6.69
CA ALA A 131 -4.39 11.96 -6.99
C ALA A 131 -3.57 10.98 -6.15
N VAL A 132 -4.11 9.77 -6.00
CA VAL A 132 -3.40 8.61 -5.43
C VAL A 132 -3.47 7.46 -6.42
N ILE A 133 -2.35 6.80 -6.67
CA ILE A 133 -2.26 5.65 -7.58
C ILE A 133 -1.77 4.40 -6.85
N LEU A 134 -2.13 3.25 -7.38
CA LEU A 134 -1.64 1.93 -6.97
C LEU A 134 -1.77 0.93 -8.11
N ASP A 135 -0.98 -0.13 -8.05
CA ASP A 135 -0.79 -1.05 -9.16
C ASP A 135 -0.96 -2.54 -8.79
N PRO A 136 -2.11 -2.93 -8.22
CA PRO A 136 -2.33 -4.31 -7.81
C PRO A 136 -2.18 -5.29 -8.96
N ARG A 137 -1.64 -6.48 -8.66
CA ARG A 137 -1.61 -7.58 -9.63
C ARG A 137 -3.01 -8.00 -10.04
N LYS A 138 -3.22 -8.31 -11.31
CA LYS A 138 -4.52 -8.74 -11.88
C LYS A 138 -5.04 -10.00 -11.21
N ASN A 139 -4.16 -10.88 -10.76
CA ASN A 139 -4.50 -12.11 -10.05
C ASN A 139 -4.83 -11.91 -8.55
N ASN A 140 -4.87 -10.66 -8.07
CA ASN A 140 -5.35 -10.30 -6.74
C ASN A 140 -6.71 -9.55 -6.80
N PRO A 141 -7.81 -10.23 -7.18
CA PRO A 141 -9.13 -9.58 -7.33
C PRO A 141 -9.68 -9.06 -6.00
N ARG A 142 -9.20 -9.57 -4.87
CA ARG A 142 -9.58 -9.08 -3.54
C ARG A 142 -9.09 -7.64 -3.33
N ALA A 143 -7.83 -7.36 -3.64
CA ALA A 143 -7.27 -6.02 -3.54
C ALA A 143 -7.96 -5.06 -4.52
N ILE A 144 -8.10 -5.45 -5.80
CA ILE A 144 -8.77 -4.63 -6.81
C ILE A 144 -10.19 -4.23 -6.36
N ARG A 145 -10.98 -5.19 -5.86
CA ARG A 145 -12.34 -4.89 -5.35
C ARG A 145 -12.33 -3.96 -4.13
N ALA A 146 -11.35 -4.10 -3.24
CA ALA A 146 -11.21 -3.21 -2.09
C ALA A 146 -10.92 -1.76 -2.54
N TYR A 147 -10.03 -1.60 -3.49
CA TYR A 147 -9.68 -0.29 -4.05
C TYR A 147 -10.85 0.33 -4.83
N GLN A 148 -11.55 -0.44 -5.63
CA GLN A 148 -12.77 0.02 -6.31
C GLN A 148 -13.84 0.50 -5.30
N LYS A 149 -14.05 -0.22 -4.20
CA LYS A 149 -14.95 0.20 -3.12
C LYS A 149 -14.50 1.47 -2.42
N ALA A 150 -13.21 1.77 -2.43
CA ALA A 150 -12.65 3.02 -1.90
C ALA A 150 -12.74 4.19 -2.88
N GLY A 151 -13.14 3.95 -4.14
CA GLY A 151 -13.30 4.98 -5.17
C GLY A 151 -12.20 5.01 -6.22
N PHE A 152 -11.25 4.08 -6.19
CA PHE A 152 -10.24 3.95 -7.23
C PHE A 152 -10.85 3.38 -8.53
N GLN A 153 -10.37 3.86 -9.66
CA GLN A 153 -10.73 3.39 -10.98
C GLN A 153 -9.52 2.78 -11.68
N ILE A 154 -9.71 1.70 -12.42
CA ILE A 154 -8.68 1.15 -13.29
C ILE A 154 -8.52 2.10 -14.47
N ILE A 155 -7.33 2.64 -14.67
CA ILE A 155 -7.03 3.57 -15.77
C ILE A 155 -6.17 2.95 -16.86
N LYS A 156 -5.46 1.85 -16.54
CA LYS A 156 -4.54 1.22 -17.48
C LYS A 156 -4.22 -0.21 -17.06
N GLU A 157 -3.88 -1.05 -18.04
CA GLU A 157 -3.21 -2.33 -17.83
C GLU A 157 -1.69 -2.15 -17.86
N LEU A 158 -0.98 -2.90 -17.02
CA LEU A 158 0.48 -2.94 -16.92
C LEU A 158 0.94 -4.39 -17.15
N PRO A 159 1.18 -4.80 -18.40
CA PRO A 159 1.62 -6.17 -18.70
C PRO A 159 3.02 -6.45 -18.14
N GLU A 160 3.22 -7.66 -17.59
CA GLU A 160 4.51 -8.12 -17.07
C GLU A 160 5.21 -7.14 -16.12
N HIS A 161 4.43 -6.40 -15.33
CA HIS A 161 4.90 -5.26 -14.55
C HIS A 161 5.63 -5.66 -13.26
N GLU A 162 5.08 -6.58 -12.50
CA GLU A 162 5.64 -7.01 -11.22
C GLU A 162 6.33 -8.37 -11.30
N LEU A 163 7.55 -8.48 -10.78
CA LEU A 163 8.21 -9.78 -10.57
C LEU A 163 7.76 -10.35 -9.22
N HIS A 164 6.99 -11.43 -9.25
CA HIS A 164 6.49 -12.10 -8.08
C HIS A 164 6.77 -13.60 -8.14
N GLU A 165 7.46 -14.13 -7.12
CA GLU A 165 7.84 -15.55 -7.04
C GLU A 165 8.49 -16.10 -8.34
N GLY A 166 9.40 -15.33 -8.91
CA GLY A 166 10.15 -15.68 -10.13
C GLY A 166 9.35 -15.56 -11.43
N LYS A 167 8.13 -15.05 -11.40
CA LYS A 167 7.30 -14.82 -12.59
C LYS A 167 6.97 -13.34 -12.74
N LYS A 168 6.93 -12.89 -13.98
CA LYS A 168 6.37 -11.57 -14.30
C LYS A 168 4.85 -11.66 -14.31
N GLU A 169 4.21 -10.80 -13.55
CA GLU A 169 2.76 -10.75 -13.39
C GLU A 169 2.20 -9.45 -13.95
N ASP A 170 1.02 -9.56 -14.57
CA ASP A 170 0.28 -8.40 -15.02
C ASP A 170 -0.33 -7.65 -13.85
N CYS A 171 -0.22 -6.32 -13.87
CA CYS A 171 -0.89 -5.42 -12.95
C CYS A 171 -1.95 -4.56 -13.64
N VAL A 172 -2.71 -3.84 -12.87
CA VAL A 172 -3.55 -2.73 -13.33
C VAL A 172 -3.16 -1.48 -12.59
N LEU A 173 -2.99 -0.37 -13.28
CA LEU A 173 -2.84 0.92 -12.63
C LEU A 173 -4.23 1.44 -12.26
N MET A 174 -4.41 1.72 -10.99
CA MET A 174 -5.65 2.28 -10.45
C MET A 174 -5.40 3.68 -9.90
N GLU A 175 -6.35 4.56 -10.08
CA GLU A 175 -6.25 5.95 -9.67
C GLU A 175 -7.49 6.37 -8.87
N TRP A 176 -7.25 7.10 -7.80
CA TRP A 176 -8.24 7.88 -7.07
C TRP A 176 -7.92 9.37 -7.26
N ARG A 177 -8.93 10.15 -7.63
CA ARG A 177 -8.83 11.60 -7.78
C ARG A 177 -9.79 12.36 -6.87
N VAL A 178 -9.41 13.57 -6.55
CA VAL A 178 -10.21 14.54 -5.79
C VAL A 178 -11.40 15.03 -6.61
#